data_0bfd94f5bc751db80a4de59156e91663
#
_entry.id   0bfd94f5bc751db80a4de59156e91663
#
_cell.length_a   1.000
_cell.length_b   1.000
_cell.length_c   1.000
_cell.angle_alpha   90.00
_cell.angle_beta   90.00
_cell.angle_gamma   90.00
#
_symmetry.space_group_name_H-M   'P 1'
#
loop_
_entity.id
_entity.type
_entity.pdbx_description
1 polymer ?
#
loop_
_entity_poly.entity_id
_entity_poly.type
_entity_poly.pdbx_seq_one_letter_code
_entity_poly.pdbx_strand_id
1 'polypeptide(L)'
;LTADKVGVRLNILCSYRITDPLGLVQKTDNVGNLLYTRIQLLAREYIGGFRLDELLARKEEISGFLMKRLRDAQAEYCVEILNTGIKDIILPGEIRDIMNTVLVAEKKAQANVITRREEVASTRSLLNTAKLMEENKVLYRLKELEYLERICDRVGSISLSGAGSVLEQLAALALPKG
;
A
#
# COMPACT_ATOMS: atom_id res chain seq x y z
N LEU A 1 -23.43 3.23 13.70
CA LEU A 1 -22.40 4.13 14.18
C LEU A 1 -21.30 3.32 14.84
N THR A 2 -20.05 3.69 14.61
CA THR A 2 -18.88 3.17 15.32
C THR A 2 -18.78 3.74 16.74
N ALA A 3 -17.86 3.23 17.56
CA ALA A 3 -17.57 3.78 18.88
C ALA A 3 -17.19 5.27 18.84
N ASP A 4 -16.53 5.71 17.76
CA ASP A 4 -16.14 7.10 17.49
C ASP A 4 -17.29 7.98 16.96
N LYS A 5 -18.53 7.44 16.93
CA LYS A 5 -19.74 8.09 16.43
C LYS A 5 -19.73 8.37 14.91
N VAL A 6 -18.85 7.72 14.15
CA VAL A 6 -18.83 7.82 12.68
C VAL A 6 -19.94 6.96 12.09
N GLY A 7 -20.72 7.51 11.17
CA GLY A 7 -21.74 6.80 10.41
C GLY A 7 -21.08 5.98 9.30
N VAL A 8 -21.24 4.65 9.33
CA VAL A 8 -20.77 3.77 8.25
C VAL A 8 -21.95 3.05 7.61
N ARG A 9 -21.89 2.84 6.30
CA ARG A 9 -22.83 2.00 5.56
C ARG A 9 -22.12 0.71 5.18
N LEU A 10 -22.73 -0.41 5.56
CA LEU A 10 -22.21 -1.73 5.20
C LEU A 10 -23.07 -2.36 4.12
N ASN A 11 -22.43 -2.89 3.10
CA ASN A 11 -23.04 -3.79 2.14
C ASN A 11 -22.66 -5.23 2.53
N ILE A 12 -23.66 -6.00 2.97
CA ILE A 12 -23.48 -7.37 3.42
C ILE A 12 -24.16 -8.31 2.43
N LEU A 13 -23.49 -9.36 2.02
CA LEU A 13 -24.02 -10.44 1.23
C LEU A 13 -24.29 -11.62 2.16
N CYS A 14 -25.50 -12.20 2.07
CA CYS A 14 -25.85 -13.43 2.74
C CYS A 14 -26.50 -14.39 1.76
N SER A 15 -25.93 -15.58 1.63
CA SER A 15 -26.47 -16.67 0.83
C SER A 15 -27.06 -17.72 1.76
N TYR A 16 -28.30 -18.08 1.55
CA TYR A 16 -29.00 -19.06 2.36
C TYR A 16 -29.79 -20.04 1.50
N ARG A 17 -30.11 -21.21 2.06
CA ARG A 17 -30.98 -22.24 1.49
C ARG A 17 -32.14 -22.50 2.44
N ILE A 18 -33.32 -22.61 1.92
CA ILE A 18 -34.51 -22.99 2.72
C ILE A 18 -34.45 -24.51 2.95
N THR A 19 -34.47 -24.92 4.22
CA THR A 19 -34.43 -26.34 4.63
C THR A 19 -35.81 -26.92 4.84
N ASP A 20 -36.74 -26.16 5.44
CA ASP A 20 -38.12 -26.56 5.67
C ASP A 20 -39.09 -25.49 5.17
N PRO A 21 -39.63 -25.63 3.94
CA PRO A 21 -40.57 -24.67 3.37
C PRO A 21 -41.90 -24.59 4.12
N LEU A 22 -42.40 -25.73 4.68
CA LEU A 22 -43.68 -25.77 5.40
C LEU A 22 -43.59 -25.05 6.73
N GLY A 23 -42.54 -25.35 7.52
CA GLY A 23 -42.29 -24.67 8.77
C GLY A 23 -42.01 -23.17 8.61
N LEU A 24 -41.44 -22.80 7.46
CA LEU A 24 -41.15 -21.41 7.12
C LEU A 24 -42.46 -20.61 6.90
N VAL A 25 -43.36 -21.09 6.07
CA VAL A 25 -44.64 -20.43 5.77
C VAL A 25 -45.49 -20.23 7.02
N GLN A 26 -45.38 -21.14 7.99
CA GLN A 26 -46.08 -20.99 9.27
C GLN A 26 -45.46 -19.92 10.19
N LYS A 27 -44.16 -19.66 10.04
CA LYS A 27 -43.44 -18.75 10.95
C LYS A 27 -43.31 -17.33 10.40
N THR A 28 -43.22 -17.16 9.09
CA THR A 28 -42.99 -15.84 8.49
C THR A 28 -43.43 -15.79 7.03
N ASP A 29 -43.99 -14.62 6.66
CA ASP A 29 -44.38 -14.36 5.29
C ASP A 29 -43.16 -13.99 4.41
N ASN A 30 -42.06 -13.53 5.01
CA ASN A 30 -40.86 -13.08 4.26
C ASN A 30 -39.56 -13.33 5.03
N VAL A 31 -38.92 -14.42 4.70
CA VAL A 31 -37.58 -14.80 5.24
C VAL A 31 -36.51 -13.79 4.95
N GLY A 32 -36.53 -13.21 3.75
CA GLY A 32 -35.53 -12.22 3.36
C GLY A 32 -35.54 -11.01 4.29
N ASN A 33 -36.72 -10.48 4.64
CA ASN A 33 -36.87 -9.37 5.59
C ASN A 33 -36.44 -9.75 7.00
N LEU A 34 -36.76 -10.97 7.43
CA LEU A 34 -36.39 -11.48 8.75
C LEU A 34 -34.83 -11.57 8.88
N LEU A 35 -34.21 -12.22 7.93
CA LEU A 35 -32.74 -12.32 7.88
C LEU A 35 -32.07 -10.95 7.75
N TYR A 36 -32.62 -10.07 6.91
CA TYR A 36 -32.12 -8.70 6.77
C TYR A 36 -32.10 -7.95 8.09
N THR A 37 -33.23 -7.98 8.82
CA THR A 37 -33.35 -7.33 10.13
C THR A 37 -32.35 -7.93 11.13
N ARG A 38 -32.22 -9.26 11.15
CA ARG A 38 -31.29 -9.95 12.03
C ARG A 38 -29.85 -9.58 11.74
N ILE A 39 -29.46 -9.57 10.48
CA ILE A 39 -28.12 -9.17 10.04
C ILE A 39 -27.83 -7.72 10.42
N GLN A 40 -28.81 -6.82 10.26
CA GLN A 40 -28.64 -5.42 10.67
C GLN A 40 -28.37 -5.27 12.17
N LEU A 41 -29.12 -6.01 13.02
CA LEU A 41 -28.93 -5.95 14.47
C LEU A 41 -27.55 -6.50 14.87
N LEU A 42 -27.14 -7.63 14.32
CA LEU A 42 -25.83 -8.23 14.59
C LEU A 42 -24.69 -7.33 14.10
N ALA A 43 -24.82 -6.73 12.91
CA ALA A 43 -23.85 -5.80 12.38
C ALA A 43 -23.73 -4.53 13.25
N ARG A 44 -24.86 -4.02 13.75
CA ARG A 44 -24.87 -2.85 14.66
C ARG A 44 -24.21 -3.18 16.01
N GLU A 45 -24.49 -4.36 16.57
CA GLU A 45 -23.87 -4.84 17.81
C GLU A 45 -22.35 -4.89 17.67
N TYR A 46 -21.86 -5.50 16.59
CA TYR A 46 -20.42 -5.60 16.35
C TYR A 46 -19.75 -4.25 16.13
N ILE A 47 -20.29 -3.43 15.22
CA ILE A 47 -19.71 -2.14 14.84
C ILE A 47 -19.65 -1.17 16.01
N GLY A 48 -20.67 -1.16 16.86
CA GLY A 48 -20.73 -0.26 18.01
C GLY A 48 -19.62 -0.45 19.03
N GLY A 49 -18.98 -1.62 19.04
CA GLY A 49 -17.86 -1.94 19.93
C GLY A 49 -16.49 -1.49 19.45
N PHE A 50 -16.32 -1.08 18.19
CA PHE A 50 -15.03 -0.77 17.59
C PHE A 50 -14.93 0.67 17.08
N ARG A 51 -13.71 1.22 17.09
CA ARG A 51 -13.38 2.46 16.41
C ARG A 51 -13.28 2.23 14.91
N LEU A 52 -13.39 3.30 14.13
CA LEU A 52 -13.37 3.20 12.67
C LEU A 52 -12.12 2.51 12.12
N ASP A 53 -10.95 2.88 12.62
CA ASP A 53 -9.67 2.32 12.18
C ASP A 53 -9.57 0.81 12.48
N GLU A 54 -10.03 0.40 13.67
CA GLU A 54 -10.08 -1.00 14.08
C GLU A 54 -11.07 -1.81 13.22
N LEU A 55 -12.21 -1.21 12.92
CA LEU A 55 -13.24 -1.81 12.08
C LEU A 55 -12.72 -2.09 10.66
N LEU A 56 -11.99 -1.14 10.08
CA LEU A 56 -11.39 -1.28 8.75
C LEU A 56 -10.28 -2.34 8.73
N ALA A 57 -9.48 -2.43 9.80
CA ALA A 57 -8.42 -3.43 9.93
C ALA A 57 -8.97 -4.87 10.11
N ARG A 58 -10.16 -5.01 10.74
CA ARG A 58 -10.75 -6.31 11.09
C ARG A 58 -11.92 -6.73 10.19
N LYS A 59 -11.88 -6.36 8.95
CA LYS A 59 -12.97 -6.62 7.98
C LYS A 59 -13.37 -8.09 7.88
N GLU A 60 -12.41 -8.99 7.96
CA GLU A 60 -12.64 -10.44 7.87
C GLU A 60 -13.28 -11.01 9.15
N GLU A 61 -12.94 -10.47 10.31
CA GLU A 61 -13.48 -10.90 11.60
C GLU A 61 -15.00 -10.65 11.68
N ILE A 62 -15.48 -9.55 11.08
CA ILE A 62 -16.91 -9.22 11.05
C ILE A 62 -17.68 -10.31 10.30
N SER A 63 -17.15 -10.76 9.16
CA SER A 63 -17.77 -11.82 8.36
C SER A 63 -17.86 -13.13 9.16
N GLY A 64 -16.80 -13.48 9.89
CA GLY A 64 -16.75 -14.65 10.78
C GLY A 64 -17.76 -14.54 11.94
N PHE A 65 -17.86 -13.38 12.58
CA PHE A 65 -18.83 -13.12 13.64
C PHE A 65 -20.27 -13.27 13.15
N LEU A 66 -20.60 -12.62 12.02
CA LEU A 66 -21.92 -12.71 11.44
C LEU A 66 -22.28 -14.15 11.06
N MET A 67 -21.34 -14.86 10.42
CA MET A 67 -21.53 -16.24 10.03
C MET A 67 -21.83 -17.15 11.22
N LYS A 68 -21.06 -17.01 12.30
CA LYS A 68 -21.26 -17.79 13.54
C LYS A 68 -22.64 -17.53 14.14
N ARG A 69 -22.98 -16.26 14.37
CA ARG A 69 -24.25 -15.86 14.98
C ARG A 69 -25.47 -16.23 14.15
N LEU A 70 -25.37 -16.17 12.82
CA LEU A 70 -26.45 -16.57 11.92
C LEU A 70 -26.62 -18.09 11.90
N ARG A 71 -25.52 -18.85 11.93
CA ARG A 71 -25.58 -20.31 12.02
C ARG A 71 -26.18 -20.80 13.33
N ASP A 72 -25.90 -20.17 14.44
CA ASP A 72 -26.48 -20.50 15.74
C ASP A 72 -28.02 -20.35 15.73
N ALA A 73 -28.53 -19.42 14.94
CA ALA A 73 -29.97 -19.14 14.83
C ALA A 73 -30.66 -19.79 13.61
N GLN A 74 -29.95 -20.50 12.75
CA GLN A 74 -30.48 -21.02 11.47
C GLN A 74 -31.66 -21.96 11.63
N ALA A 75 -31.71 -22.78 12.71
CA ALA A 75 -32.80 -23.68 12.99
C ALA A 75 -34.11 -22.93 13.32
N GLU A 76 -34.01 -21.74 13.94
CA GLU A 76 -35.16 -20.90 14.26
C GLU A 76 -35.85 -20.39 12.98
N TYR A 77 -35.07 -20.13 11.95
CA TYR A 77 -35.53 -19.55 10.69
C TYR A 77 -35.81 -20.56 9.58
N CYS A 78 -35.68 -21.89 9.86
CA CYS A 78 -35.84 -22.94 8.87
C CYS A 78 -35.00 -22.76 7.61
N VAL A 79 -33.80 -22.18 7.77
CA VAL A 79 -32.83 -21.93 6.70
C VAL A 79 -31.46 -22.42 7.07
N GLU A 80 -30.68 -22.77 6.07
CA GLU A 80 -29.25 -23.05 6.19
C GLU A 80 -28.47 -21.88 5.65
N ILE A 81 -27.57 -21.29 6.44
CA ILE A 81 -26.72 -20.20 6.00
C ILE A 81 -25.49 -20.78 5.30
N LEU A 82 -25.38 -20.53 4.00
CA LEU A 82 -24.29 -21.02 3.18
C LEU A 82 -23.06 -20.13 3.29
N ASN A 83 -23.25 -18.83 3.09
CA ASN A 83 -22.15 -17.84 3.15
C ASN A 83 -22.68 -16.49 3.61
N THR A 84 -21.84 -15.77 4.37
CA THR A 84 -22.10 -14.39 4.79
C THR A 84 -20.80 -13.62 4.76
N GLY A 85 -20.80 -12.46 4.13
CA GLY A 85 -19.60 -11.63 4.01
C GLY A 85 -19.92 -10.16 3.80
N ILE A 86 -18.98 -9.32 4.15
CA ILE A 86 -19.04 -7.89 3.86
C ILE A 86 -18.50 -7.68 2.45
N LYS A 87 -19.34 -7.09 1.59
CA LYS A 87 -18.93 -6.67 0.26
C LYS A 87 -18.13 -5.37 0.34
N ASP A 88 -18.72 -4.34 0.97
CA ASP A 88 -18.12 -3.01 1.05
C ASP A 88 -18.45 -2.32 2.37
N ILE A 89 -17.52 -1.47 2.83
CA ILE A 89 -17.71 -0.51 3.91
C ILE A 89 -17.64 0.89 3.30
N ILE A 90 -18.76 1.60 3.30
CA ILE A 90 -18.86 2.93 2.70
C ILE A 90 -18.83 3.96 3.81
N LEU A 91 -17.87 4.87 3.72
CA LEU A 91 -17.69 5.99 4.64
C LEU A 91 -18.36 7.25 4.09
N PRO A 92 -18.81 8.17 4.95
CA PRO A 92 -19.19 9.52 4.54
C PRO A 92 -18.05 10.20 3.79
N GLY A 93 -18.37 11.00 2.77
CA GLY A 93 -17.37 11.64 1.91
C GLY A 93 -16.33 12.44 2.68
N GLU A 94 -16.76 13.27 3.62
CA GLU A 94 -15.87 14.09 4.46
C GLU A 94 -14.85 13.25 5.24
N ILE A 95 -15.30 12.18 5.88
CA ILE A 95 -14.41 11.29 6.66
C ILE A 95 -13.43 10.57 5.74
N ARG A 96 -13.89 10.12 4.58
CA ARG A 96 -13.05 9.47 3.58
C ARG A 96 -11.96 10.42 3.07
N ASP A 97 -12.30 11.69 2.82
CA ASP A 97 -11.36 12.68 2.30
C ASP A 97 -10.30 13.05 3.34
N ILE A 98 -10.69 13.16 4.61
CA ILE A 98 -9.74 13.34 5.73
C ILE A 98 -8.80 12.14 5.83
N MET A 99 -9.32 10.91 5.83
CA MET A 99 -8.49 9.69 5.90
C MET A 99 -7.53 9.59 4.71
N ASN A 100 -7.99 9.91 3.51
CA ASN A 100 -7.13 9.95 2.33
C ASN A 100 -6.00 10.98 2.48
N THR A 101 -6.31 12.15 3.02
CA THR A 101 -5.29 13.20 3.27
C THR A 101 -4.24 12.73 4.27
N VAL A 102 -4.66 12.11 5.36
CA VAL A 102 -3.75 11.53 6.37
C VAL A 102 -2.89 10.43 5.74
N LEU A 103 -3.50 9.49 5.01
CA LEU A 103 -2.78 8.41 4.34
C LEU A 103 -1.74 8.92 3.34
N VAL A 104 -2.09 9.94 2.55
CA VAL A 104 -1.16 10.58 1.60
C VAL A 104 0.00 11.24 2.35
N ALA A 105 -0.27 11.92 3.47
CA ALA A 105 0.77 12.54 4.28
C ALA A 105 1.72 11.49 4.89
N GLU A 106 1.19 10.41 5.43
CA GLU A 106 1.98 9.29 5.95
C GLU A 106 2.85 8.64 4.87
N LYS A 107 2.28 8.37 3.69
CA LYS A 107 3.03 7.79 2.56
C LYS A 107 4.14 8.72 2.06
N LYS A 108 3.88 10.03 2.01
CA LYS A 108 4.91 11.02 1.68
C LYS A 108 6.03 11.04 2.75
N ALA A 109 5.68 11.01 4.03
CA ALA A 109 6.67 10.95 5.10
C ALA A 109 7.53 9.68 5.01
N GLN A 110 6.92 8.52 4.79
CA GLN A 110 7.63 7.25 4.58
C GLN A 110 8.57 7.31 3.36
N ALA A 111 8.09 7.85 2.23
CA ALA A 111 8.91 8.03 1.04
C ALA A 111 10.12 8.94 1.30
N ASN A 112 9.92 10.08 1.99
CA ASN A 112 10.99 10.99 2.36
C ASN A 112 12.04 10.32 3.27
N VAL A 113 11.63 9.49 4.21
CA VAL A 113 12.56 8.74 5.07
C VAL A 113 13.41 7.77 4.24
N ILE A 114 12.79 7.06 3.31
CA ILE A 114 13.50 6.14 2.39
C ILE A 114 14.50 6.93 1.53
N THR A 115 14.04 8.00 0.87
CA THR A 115 14.90 8.83 0.01
C THR A 115 16.11 9.36 0.78
N ARG A 116 15.89 9.92 1.98
CA ARG A 116 17.01 10.42 2.78
C ARG A 116 17.97 9.33 3.24
N ARG A 117 17.46 8.14 3.54
CA ARG A 117 18.30 6.99 3.89
C ARG A 117 19.18 6.58 2.70
N GLU A 118 18.60 6.55 1.50
CA GLU A 118 19.35 6.26 0.26
C GLU A 118 20.36 7.35 -0.07
N GLU A 119 20.01 8.63 0.10
CA GLU A 119 20.95 9.74 -0.08
C GLU A 119 22.15 9.63 0.86
N VAL A 120 21.90 9.33 2.14
CA VAL A 120 22.98 9.13 3.14
C VAL A 120 23.84 7.91 2.78
N ALA A 121 23.22 6.80 2.37
CA ALA A 121 23.97 5.60 1.94
C ALA A 121 24.82 5.87 0.70
N SER A 122 24.28 6.57 -0.29
CA SER A 122 24.98 7.02 -1.49
C SER A 122 26.16 7.94 -1.15
N THR A 123 25.93 8.94 -0.30
CA THR A 123 27.00 9.88 0.11
C THR A 123 28.11 9.17 0.89
N ARG A 124 27.77 8.21 1.76
CA ARG A 124 28.78 7.37 2.45
C ARG A 124 29.58 6.51 1.47
N SER A 125 28.91 5.92 0.47
CA SER A 125 29.57 5.15 -0.57
C SER A 125 30.54 6.01 -1.39
N LEU A 126 30.12 7.22 -1.78
CA LEU A 126 30.99 8.19 -2.49
C LEU A 126 32.18 8.59 -1.63
N LEU A 127 31.98 8.86 -0.34
CA LEU A 127 33.06 9.22 0.57
C LEU A 127 34.08 8.07 0.72
N ASN A 128 33.61 6.84 0.86
CA ASN A 128 34.47 5.66 0.91
C ASN A 128 35.26 5.49 -0.39
N THR A 129 34.60 5.67 -1.54
CA THR A 129 35.25 5.63 -2.85
C THR A 129 36.32 6.72 -2.99
N ALA A 130 36.03 7.94 -2.55
CA ALA A 130 37.00 9.05 -2.57
C ALA A 130 38.22 8.75 -1.72
N LYS A 131 38.04 8.22 -0.49
CA LYS A 131 39.16 7.80 0.36
C LYS A 131 40.03 6.72 -0.29
N LEU A 132 39.41 5.72 -0.91
CA LEU A 132 40.16 4.66 -1.63
C LEU A 132 40.93 5.23 -2.82
N MET A 133 40.42 6.26 -3.49
CA MET A 133 41.11 6.94 -4.59
C MET A 133 42.30 7.80 -4.10
N GLU A 134 42.17 8.45 -2.92
CA GLU A 134 43.28 9.18 -2.30
C GLU A 134 44.42 8.24 -1.91
N GLU A 135 44.11 7.07 -1.40
CA GLU A 135 45.09 6.06 -0.99
C GLU A 135 45.77 5.31 -2.17
N ASN A 136 45.05 5.22 -3.32
CA ASN A 136 45.52 4.44 -4.46
C ASN A 136 45.43 5.21 -5.79
N LYS A 137 46.57 5.78 -6.20
CA LYS A 137 46.74 6.53 -7.46
C LYS A 137 46.37 5.74 -8.72
N VAL A 138 46.51 4.40 -8.69
CA VAL A 138 46.17 3.55 -9.83
C VAL A 138 44.64 3.47 -9.96
N LEU A 139 43.93 3.32 -8.84
CA LEU A 139 42.49 3.32 -8.83
C LEU A 139 41.90 4.67 -9.31
N TYR A 140 42.51 5.77 -8.91
CA TYR A 140 42.15 7.11 -9.40
C TYR A 140 42.23 7.18 -10.93
N ARG A 141 43.34 6.74 -11.52
CA ARG A 141 43.55 6.71 -12.98
C ARG A 141 42.58 5.82 -13.72
N LEU A 142 42.27 4.63 -13.15
CA LEU A 142 41.27 3.75 -13.74
C LEU A 142 39.89 4.41 -13.77
N LYS A 143 39.49 5.09 -12.70
CA LYS A 143 38.23 5.82 -12.63
C LYS A 143 38.19 7.02 -13.61
N GLU A 144 39.30 7.71 -13.79
CA GLU A 144 39.42 8.78 -14.76
C GLU A 144 39.18 8.30 -16.20
N LEU A 145 39.74 7.13 -16.55
CA LEU A 145 39.51 6.46 -17.83
C LEU A 145 38.06 6.01 -18.01
N GLU A 146 37.46 5.43 -16.98
CA GLU A 146 36.04 5.03 -16.98
C GLU A 146 35.10 6.26 -17.22
N TYR A 147 35.41 7.39 -16.62
CA TYR A 147 34.63 8.62 -16.86
C TYR A 147 34.80 9.15 -18.27
N LEU A 148 36.02 9.10 -18.83
CA LEU A 148 36.28 9.49 -20.22
C LEU A 148 35.53 8.57 -21.20
N GLU A 149 35.51 7.26 -20.96
CA GLU A 149 34.76 6.29 -21.75
C GLU A 149 33.27 6.63 -21.75
N ARG A 150 32.68 6.87 -20.57
CA ARG A 150 31.26 7.26 -20.43
C ARG A 150 30.93 8.59 -21.13
N ILE A 151 31.87 9.54 -21.14
CA ILE A 151 31.67 10.79 -21.87
C ILE A 151 31.72 10.53 -23.38
N CYS A 152 32.64 9.70 -23.87
CA CYS A 152 32.71 9.33 -25.27
C CYS A 152 31.46 8.57 -25.75
N ASP A 153 30.94 7.67 -24.93
CA ASP A 153 29.70 6.90 -25.23
C ASP A 153 28.46 7.80 -25.34
N ARG A 154 28.40 8.84 -24.54
CA ARG A 154 27.26 9.79 -24.55
C ARG A 154 27.35 10.86 -25.66
N VAL A 155 28.56 11.21 -26.03
CA VAL A 155 28.85 12.18 -27.09
C VAL A 155 29.14 11.40 -28.36
N GLY A 156 28.12 10.89 -29.02
CA GLY A 156 28.17 9.97 -30.16
C GLY A 156 29.00 10.44 -31.40
N SER A 157 29.59 11.63 -31.39
CA SER A 157 30.73 12.09 -32.20
C SER A 157 31.21 13.45 -31.67
N ILE A 158 32.40 13.50 -31.09
CA ILE A 158 33.08 14.78 -30.90
C ILE A 158 33.74 15.12 -32.24
N SER A 159 33.13 15.98 -33.06
CA SER A 159 33.81 16.57 -34.19
C SER A 159 34.80 17.61 -33.66
N LEU A 160 36.06 17.24 -33.59
CA LEU A 160 37.17 18.06 -33.21
C LEU A 160 37.53 19.01 -34.37
N SER A 161 36.63 19.92 -34.70
CA SER A 161 36.99 21.07 -35.55
C SER A 161 37.63 22.15 -34.69
N GLY A 162 38.95 22.15 -34.62
CA GLY A 162 39.75 23.09 -33.81
C GLY A 162 40.73 22.41 -32.85
N ALA A 163 41.20 21.24 -33.21
CA ALA A 163 41.82 20.25 -32.34
C ALA A 163 43.27 20.53 -31.85
N GLY A 164 43.88 21.62 -32.20
CA GLY A 164 45.25 21.85 -31.75
C GLY A 164 45.41 22.04 -30.25
N SER A 165 44.52 22.81 -29.63
CA SER A 165 44.68 23.18 -28.21
C SER A 165 44.11 22.18 -27.21
N VAL A 166 43.08 21.41 -27.60
CA VAL A 166 42.43 20.46 -26.70
C VAL A 166 43.22 19.13 -26.61
N LEU A 167 43.79 18.67 -27.73
CA LEU A 167 44.70 17.52 -27.75
C LEU A 167 46.00 17.81 -27.00
N GLU A 168 46.55 19.03 -27.10
CA GLU A 168 47.72 19.44 -26.31
C GLU A 168 47.42 19.53 -24.83
N GLN A 169 46.24 20.01 -24.43
CA GLN A 169 45.79 20.04 -23.03
C GLN A 169 45.56 18.62 -22.47
N LEU A 170 44.98 17.73 -23.27
CA LEU A 170 44.79 16.32 -22.89
C LEU A 170 46.13 15.56 -22.85
N ALA A 171 47.04 15.87 -23.76
CA ALA A 171 48.41 15.30 -23.73
C ALA A 171 49.21 15.86 -22.54
N ALA A 172 49.06 17.11 -22.19
CA ALA A 172 49.73 17.73 -21.02
C ALA A 172 49.18 17.17 -19.68
N LEU A 173 47.93 16.73 -19.65
CA LEU A 173 47.34 16.04 -18.51
C LEU A 173 47.76 14.55 -18.42
N ALA A 174 48.14 13.94 -19.55
CA ALA A 174 48.53 12.54 -19.63
C ALA A 174 50.03 12.27 -19.37
N LEU A 175 50.88 13.29 -19.46
CA LEU A 175 52.32 13.15 -19.22
C LEU A 175 52.64 13.57 -17.77
N PRO A 176 53.22 12.68 -16.95
CA PRO A 176 53.72 13.08 -15.63
C PRO A 176 54.88 14.06 -15.83
N LYS A 177 54.79 15.26 -15.22
CA LYS A 177 55.97 16.12 -15.02
C LYS A 177 56.96 15.32 -14.14
N GLY A 178 58.10 14.99 -14.73
CA GLY A 178 59.23 14.43 -14.02
C GLY A 178 59.78 15.41 -12.96
#